data_fb06f5f48445d676ba9eed398cc36bed
#
_entry.id   fb06f5f48445d676ba9eed398cc36bed
#
_cell.length_a   1.000
_cell.length_b   1.000
_cell.length_c   1.000
_cell.angle_alpha   90.00
_cell.angle_beta   90.00
_cell.angle_gamma   90.00
#
_symmetry.space_group_name_H-M   'P 1'
#
loop_
_entity.id
_entity.type
_entity.pdbx_description
1 polymer ?
#
loop_
_entity_poly.entity_id
_entity_poly.type
_entity_poly.pdbx_seq_one_letter_code
_entity_poly.pdbx_strand_id
1 'polypeptide(L)'
;MYYVSKRFEVSGAHYVTTDRRTKCEELHGHNWIVIVHCKSLTLNEDGMVTDFTVIKQNIMSRIDHKNLNEVLPFSPTAENIAKWICDETENCYKVEIWESENNKAVYEI
;
A
#
# COMPACT_ATOMS: atom_id res chain seq x y z
N MET A 1 0.57 0.12 24.68
CA MET A 1 0.45 0.24 23.21
C MET A 1 1.14 -0.95 22.54
N TYR A 2 0.42 -1.63 21.65
CA TYR A 2 0.96 -2.73 20.85
C TYR A 2 1.18 -2.27 19.43
N TYR A 3 2.28 -2.70 18.82
CA TYR A 3 2.65 -2.38 17.45
C TYR A 3 2.87 -3.67 16.67
N VAL A 4 2.31 -3.75 15.47
CA VAL A 4 2.57 -4.87 14.55
C VAL A 4 2.84 -4.31 13.16
N SER A 5 3.57 -5.06 12.36
CA SER A 5 3.77 -4.70 10.95
C SER A 5 3.70 -5.93 10.06
N LYS A 6 3.23 -5.72 8.84
CA LYS A 6 3.14 -6.77 7.81
C LYS A 6 3.82 -6.28 6.55
N ARG A 7 4.78 -7.06 6.05
CA ARG A 7 5.44 -6.82 4.76
C ARG A 7 4.87 -7.76 3.72
N PHE A 8 4.56 -7.23 2.53
CA PHE A 8 4.16 -8.04 1.38
C PHE A 8 4.55 -7.34 0.08
N GLU A 9 4.50 -8.10 -1.00
CA GLU A 9 4.86 -7.62 -2.33
C GLU A 9 3.64 -7.65 -3.24
N VAL A 10 3.47 -6.58 -4.01
CA VAL A 10 2.38 -6.42 -4.99
C VAL A 10 2.98 -6.22 -6.36
N SER A 11 2.53 -7.03 -7.34
CA SER A 11 2.88 -6.82 -8.74
C SER A 11 1.78 -5.97 -9.37
N GLY A 12 2.11 -4.76 -9.80
CA GLY A 12 1.11 -3.86 -10.35
C GLY A 12 1.69 -2.91 -11.37
N ALA A 13 0.91 -2.65 -12.42
CA ALA A 13 1.26 -1.69 -13.45
C ALA A 13 0.53 -0.38 -13.21
N HIS A 14 1.16 0.73 -13.59
CA HIS A 14 0.55 2.04 -13.49
C HIS A 14 1.16 3.02 -14.50
N TYR A 15 0.49 4.14 -14.65
CA TYR A 15 1.05 5.34 -15.28
C TYR A 15 0.64 6.55 -14.45
N VAL A 16 1.45 7.60 -14.49
CA VAL A 16 1.21 8.83 -13.75
C VAL A 16 1.23 9.99 -14.74
N THR A 17 0.15 10.77 -14.76
CA THR A 17 0.07 11.96 -15.61
C THR A 17 0.74 13.12 -14.90
N THR A 18 1.74 13.73 -15.56
CA THR A 18 2.47 14.88 -15.05
C THR A 18 2.58 15.95 -16.14
N ASP A 19 2.86 17.19 -15.75
CA ASP A 19 3.11 18.28 -16.70
C ASP A 19 4.44 18.13 -17.43
N ARG A 20 5.29 17.21 -17.01
CA ARG A 20 6.67 17.04 -17.51
C ARG A 20 6.80 16.04 -18.64
N ARG A 21 5.78 15.29 -18.96
CA ARG A 21 5.77 14.24 -19.99
C ARG A 21 6.97 13.30 -19.87
N THR A 22 7.15 12.72 -18.69
CA THR A 22 8.21 11.75 -18.41
C THR A 22 7.77 10.33 -18.79
N LYS A 23 8.69 9.36 -18.68
CA LYS A 23 8.36 7.93 -18.85
C LYS A 23 7.29 7.44 -17.88
N CYS A 24 7.04 8.17 -16.78
CA CYS A 24 5.98 7.85 -15.82
C CYS A 24 4.58 7.91 -16.44
N GLU A 25 4.40 8.64 -17.55
CA GLU A 25 3.13 8.72 -18.25
C GLU A 25 2.84 7.48 -19.10
N GLU A 26 3.84 6.64 -19.35
CA GLU A 26 3.65 5.37 -20.04
C GLU A 26 3.34 4.28 -19.02
N LEU A 27 2.41 3.38 -19.38
CA LEU A 27 2.09 2.24 -18.53
C LEU A 27 3.33 1.37 -18.33
N HIS A 28 3.67 1.13 -17.08
CA HIS A 28 4.82 0.30 -16.70
C HIS A 28 4.53 -0.45 -15.41
N GLY A 29 5.25 -1.54 -15.17
CA GLY A 29 5.04 -2.40 -14.03
C GLY A 29 6.15 -2.30 -13.00
N HIS A 30 5.76 -2.55 -11.74
CA HIS A 30 6.67 -2.65 -10.61
C HIS A 30 6.29 -3.83 -9.74
N ASN A 31 7.27 -4.32 -8.98
CA ASN A 31 7.02 -5.20 -7.84
C ASN A 31 7.12 -4.33 -6.58
N TRP A 32 5.96 -3.83 -6.16
CA TRP A 32 5.86 -2.92 -5.03
C TRP A 32 6.08 -3.67 -3.73
N ILE A 33 6.97 -3.17 -2.88
CA ILE A 33 7.13 -3.68 -1.52
C ILE A 33 6.34 -2.78 -0.60
N VAL A 34 5.48 -3.38 0.22
CA VAL A 34 4.61 -2.65 1.15
C VAL A 34 4.88 -3.12 2.56
N ILE A 35 5.02 -2.18 3.50
CA ILE A 35 5.03 -2.47 4.93
C ILE A 35 3.90 -1.67 5.56
N VAL A 36 2.94 -2.40 6.13
CA VAL A 36 1.79 -1.82 6.84
C VAL A 36 2.06 -1.88 8.33
N HIS A 37 1.97 -0.73 9.01
CA HIS A 37 2.17 -0.61 10.44
C HIS A 37 0.84 -0.31 11.13
N CYS A 38 0.47 -1.16 12.09
CA CYS A 38 -0.75 -1.00 12.88
C CYS A 38 -0.40 -0.90 14.36
N LYS A 39 -1.25 -0.21 15.13
CA LYS A 39 -1.09 -0.09 16.58
C LYS A 39 -2.44 -0.06 17.27
N SER A 40 -2.48 -0.50 18.53
CA SER A 40 -3.66 -0.45 19.38
C SER A 40 -3.27 -0.48 20.84
N LEU A 41 -4.04 0.19 21.69
CA LEU A 41 -3.89 0.10 23.14
C LEU A 41 -4.30 -1.28 23.68
N THR A 42 -5.22 -1.95 22.97
CA THR A 42 -5.79 -3.22 23.38
C THR A 42 -5.71 -4.25 22.27
N LEU A 43 -5.84 -5.51 22.63
CA LEU A 43 -5.91 -6.61 21.65
C LEU A 43 -7.37 -7.04 21.49
N ASN A 44 -7.68 -7.61 20.31
CA ASN A 44 -9.00 -8.17 20.05
C ASN A 44 -9.17 -9.54 20.77
N GLU A 45 -10.30 -10.20 20.53
CA GLU A 45 -10.63 -11.50 21.15
C GLU A 45 -9.60 -12.59 20.86
N ASP A 46 -8.92 -12.49 19.73
CA ASP A 46 -7.90 -13.45 19.30
C ASP A 46 -6.50 -13.09 19.80
N GLY A 47 -6.38 -11.99 20.55
CA GLY A 47 -5.08 -11.53 21.07
C GLY A 47 -4.26 -10.77 20.05
N MET A 48 -4.91 -10.11 19.09
CA MET A 48 -4.23 -9.42 17.96
C MET A 48 -4.59 -7.94 17.92
N VAL A 49 -3.64 -7.12 17.45
CA VAL A 49 -3.92 -5.75 17.00
C VAL A 49 -4.72 -5.81 15.71
N THR A 50 -4.24 -6.60 14.75
CA THR A 50 -4.88 -6.85 13.46
C THR A 50 -4.29 -8.15 12.92
N ASP A 51 -5.09 -8.96 12.25
CA ASP A 51 -4.64 -10.22 11.68
C ASP A 51 -3.76 -9.96 10.45
N PHE A 52 -2.52 -10.46 10.46
CA PHE A 52 -1.58 -10.29 9.35
C PHE A 52 -2.12 -10.83 8.02
N THR A 53 -2.82 -11.96 8.07
CA THR A 53 -3.40 -12.57 6.87
C THR A 53 -4.49 -11.69 6.28
N VAL A 54 -5.32 -11.09 7.14
CA VAL A 54 -6.40 -10.19 6.71
C VAL A 54 -5.83 -8.93 6.07
N ILE A 55 -4.77 -8.35 6.64
CA ILE A 55 -4.09 -7.19 6.06
C ILE A 55 -3.68 -7.49 4.62
N LYS A 56 -2.94 -8.57 4.43
CA LYS A 56 -2.41 -8.95 3.12
C LYS A 56 -3.54 -9.24 2.13
N GLN A 57 -4.49 -10.09 2.50
CA GLN A 57 -5.57 -10.51 1.60
C GLN A 57 -6.47 -9.35 1.18
N ASN A 58 -6.80 -8.45 2.11
CA ASN A 58 -7.66 -7.30 1.81
C ASN A 58 -7.05 -6.40 0.73
N ILE A 59 -5.75 -6.15 0.80
CA ILE A 59 -5.07 -5.29 -0.16
C ILE A 59 -4.75 -6.05 -1.45
N MET A 60 -4.13 -7.23 -1.34
CA MET A 60 -3.70 -8.02 -2.50
C MET A 60 -4.86 -8.40 -3.42
N SER A 61 -6.02 -8.73 -2.86
CA SER A 61 -7.18 -9.13 -3.66
C SER A 61 -7.67 -8.01 -4.59
N ARG A 62 -7.36 -6.77 -4.26
CA ARG A 62 -7.83 -5.61 -5.01
C ARG A 62 -6.81 -5.04 -5.99
N ILE A 63 -5.52 -5.20 -5.73
CA ILE A 63 -4.49 -4.54 -6.54
C ILE A 63 -3.41 -5.45 -7.11
N ASP A 64 -3.25 -6.68 -6.61
CA ASP A 64 -2.19 -7.56 -7.07
C ASP A 64 -2.46 -8.08 -8.49
N HIS A 65 -1.44 -8.08 -9.35
CA HIS A 65 -1.52 -8.45 -10.76
C HIS A 65 -2.54 -7.63 -11.55
N LYS A 66 -2.67 -6.35 -11.23
CA LYS A 66 -3.65 -5.47 -11.86
C LYS A 66 -3.01 -4.22 -12.46
N ASN A 67 -3.74 -3.59 -13.37
CA ASN A 67 -3.46 -2.22 -13.80
C ASN A 67 -4.08 -1.28 -12.76
N LEU A 68 -3.23 -0.61 -11.98
CA LEU A 68 -3.66 0.20 -10.85
C LEU A 68 -4.52 1.41 -11.28
N ASN A 69 -4.31 1.92 -12.49
CA ASN A 69 -5.14 3.02 -13.01
C ASN A 69 -6.58 2.59 -13.26
N GLU A 70 -6.83 1.31 -13.52
CA GLU A 70 -8.18 0.79 -13.75
C GLU A 70 -8.91 0.47 -12.45
N VAL A 71 -8.19 0.01 -11.41
CA VAL A 71 -8.81 -0.49 -10.18
C VAL A 71 -8.86 0.51 -9.05
N LEU A 72 -8.08 1.60 -9.12
CA LEU A 72 -8.06 2.65 -8.11
C LEU A 72 -8.70 3.93 -8.67
N PRO A 73 -9.54 4.62 -7.87
CA PRO A 73 -10.27 5.82 -8.32
C PRO A 73 -9.46 7.12 -8.22
N PHE A 74 -8.14 7.04 -8.16
CA PHE A 74 -7.23 8.18 -8.04
C PHE A 74 -5.96 7.90 -8.82
N SER A 75 -5.12 8.93 -8.99
CA SER A 75 -3.80 8.76 -9.61
C SER A 75 -2.93 7.82 -8.75
N PRO A 76 -2.48 6.67 -9.29
CA PRO A 76 -1.80 5.65 -8.50
C PRO A 76 -0.30 5.94 -8.32
N THR A 77 0.01 7.07 -7.70
CA THR A 77 1.35 7.37 -7.23
C THR A 77 1.65 6.52 -5.99
N ALA A 78 2.92 6.35 -5.67
CA ALA A 78 3.31 5.65 -4.44
C ALA A 78 2.68 6.30 -3.21
N GLU A 79 2.66 7.63 -3.16
CA GLU A 79 2.07 8.39 -2.06
C GLU A 79 0.58 8.12 -1.89
N ASN A 80 -0.18 8.18 -2.98
CA ASN A 80 -1.62 7.95 -2.95
C ASN A 80 -1.96 6.50 -2.63
N ILE A 81 -1.19 5.55 -3.13
CA ILE A 81 -1.37 4.13 -2.84
C ILE A 81 -1.10 3.87 -1.35
N ALA A 82 -0.04 4.45 -0.79
CA ALA A 82 0.29 4.31 0.64
C ALA A 82 -0.86 4.80 1.52
N LYS A 83 -1.40 5.98 1.22
CA LYS A 83 -2.53 6.54 1.96
C LYS A 83 -3.76 5.64 1.85
N TRP A 84 -4.08 5.18 0.65
CA TRP A 84 -5.23 4.30 0.41
C TRP A 84 -5.10 3.00 1.21
N ILE A 85 -3.93 2.37 1.22
CA ILE A 85 -3.69 1.15 1.99
C ILE A 85 -3.93 1.41 3.48
N CYS A 86 -3.42 2.53 3.99
CA CYS A 86 -3.62 2.91 5.39
C CYS A 86 -5.10 3.11 5.71
N ASP A 87 -5.82 3.84 4.85
CA ASP A 87 -7.25 4.11 5.05
C ASP A 87 -8.09 2.83 5.03
N GLU A 88 -7.65 1.81 4.29
CA GLU A 88 -8.37 0.54 4.14
C GLU A 88 -7.95 -0.53 5.13
N THR A 89 -7.05 -0.22 6.04
CA THR A 89 -6.52 -1.20 7.01
C THR A 89 -6.85 -0.76 8.43
N GLU A 90 -7.54 -1.63 9.15
CA GLU A 90 -7.90 -1.38 10.55
C GLU A 90 -6.66 -1.19 11.42
N ASN A 91 -6.70 -0.17 12.27
CA ASN A 91 -5.61 0.17 13.21
C ASN A 91 -4.30 0.60 12.55
N CYS A 92 -4.30 0.80 11.23
CA CYS A 92 -3.11 1.28 10.53
C CYS A 92 -2.85 2.74 10.87
N TYR A 93 -1.59 3.07 11.11
CA TYR A 93 -1.15 4.44 11.33
C TYR A 93 -0.04 4.88 10.38
N LYS A 94 0.58 3.93 9.66
CA LYS A 94 1.70 4.21 8.77
C LYS A 94 1.83 3.12 7.72
N VAL A 95 2.11 3.53 6.49
CA VAL A 95 2.42 2.62 5.38
C VAL A 95 3.69 3.11 4.69
N GLU A 96 4.64 2.19 4.51
CA GLU A 96 5.83 2.40 3.69
C GLU A 96 5.64 1.62 2.41
N ILE A 97 5.92 2.24 1.26
CA ILE A 97 5.81 1.57 -0.03
C ILE A 97 7.03 1.91 -0.88
N TRP A 98 7.64 0.88 -1.46
CA TRP A 98 8.72 1.02 -2.44
C TRP A 98 8.17 0.72 -3.81
N GLU A 99 8.21 1.71 -4.69
CA GLU A 99 7.91 1.52 -6.11
C GLU A 99 9.02 0.70 -6.77
N SER A 100 10.26 0.98 -6.37
CA SER A 100 11.47 0.29 -6.79
C SER A 100 12.48 0.35 -5.65
N GLU A 101 13.62 -0.31 -5.81
CA GLU A 101 14.67 -0.35 -4.79
C GLU A 101 15.06 1.04 -4.27
N ASN A 102 15.06 2.04 -5.13
CA ASN A 102 15.55 3.38 -4.81
C ASN A 102 14.45 4.41 -4.52
N ASN A 103 13.18 4.06 -4.71
CA ASN A 103 12.08 5.00 -4.62
C ASN A 103 11.04 4.55 -3.61
N LYS A 104 10.92 5.30 -2.54
CA LYS A 104 10.06 4.96 -1.40
C LYS A 104 9.15 6.13 -1.06
N ALA A 105 7.91 5.84 -0.72
CA ALA A 105 7.00 6.80 -0.11
C ALA A 105 6.54 6.28 1.25
N VAL A 106 6.20 7.20 2.13
CA VAL A 106 5.65 6.88 3.45
C VAL A 106 4.44 7.77 3.67
N TYR A 107 3.34 7.16 4.09
CA TYR A 107 2.18 7.89 4.62
C TYR A 107 2.03 7.55 6.09
N GLU A 108 1.92 8.56 6.92
CA GLU A 108 1.71 8.40 8.37
C GLU A 108 0.64 9.38 8.82
N ILE A 109 -0.29 8.89 9.64
CA ILE A 109 -1.35 9.72 10.22
C ILE A 109 -0.76 10.71 11.22
#